data_40ebb76cc1c3b8fa1eb3d6c76962cdc3
#
_entry.id   40ebb76cc1c3b8fa1eb3d6c76962cdc3
#
_cell.length_a   1.000
_cell.length_b   1.000
_cell.length_c   1.000
_cell.angle_alpha   90.00
_cell.angle_beta   90.00
_cell.angle_gamma   90.00
#
_symmetry.space_group_name_H-M   'P 1'
#
loop_
_entity.id
_entity.type
_entity.pdbx_description
1 polymer ?
#
loop_
_entity_poly.entity_id
_entity_poly.type
_entity_poly.pdbx_seq_one_letter_code
_entity_poly.pdbx_strand_id
1 'polypeptide(L)'
;MTSNKYFHLTLAERQIIETGISHGSTKAAIAKTLGKDKSTIGKEIKLHRVKSFSISYPLDCSLFPKCKNRNTFLCNLQCPSYIQFTCKRRDRSPGACNGCEKYSRCHYDKYRYSASQADSEYRDSLVSTRLGINATLSQIKELGLLIKPLLKQGQSVYAILQNHPEINLTEKTLYHYIEEGVFQNAGVSITCMDLKRQVRRKLTKKKSIEYSPRKDRSYLKGRTHKEYTEFKEMNPDASVVEMDTVYNDGSNGPFLQTFKFMKYDFLFCIYHHQKTSQTMLEGILLLESILGEQMFNEEVMVLKTDRGSEFILAEQAEIRNDGTRRTRLFYCDPMASWQKGSLENIHLLIRDICPKETDLYALGLDSQEKANRISSHINSYSRKKLNNKTSFSVLRFFNKEMANQLFSYGLTEIPPDQVILKPYLLK
;
A
#
# COMPACT_ATOMS: atom_id res chain seq x y z
N MET A 1 -8.90 -47.19 33.82
CA MET A 1 -9.65 -46.17 33.05
C MET A 1 -9.03 -44.82 33.34
N THR A 2 -8.14 -44.33 32.50
CA THR A 2 -7.48 -43.00 32.63
C THR A 2 -8.56 -41.93 32.44
N SER A 3 -8.76 -41.08 33.45
CA SER A 3 -9.80 -40.06 33.43
C SER A 3 -9.53 -39.05 32.29
N ASN A 4 -10.44 -38.95 31.33
CA ASN A 4 -10.46 -37.96 30.24
C ASN A 4 -10.61 -36.52 30.71
N LYS A 5 -10.20 -36.22 31.96
CA LYS A 5 -10.43 -34.96 32.66
C LYS A 5 -9.75 -33.75 32.02
N TYR A 6 -8.67 -33.97 31.28
CA TYR A 6 -7.82 -32.90 30.72
C TYR A 6 -7.93 -32.71 29.19
N PHE A 7 -8.70 -33.53 28.49
CA PHE A 7 -8.86 -33.42 27.04
C PHE A 7 -9.96 -32.38 26.68
N HIS A 8 -9.74 -31.68 25.59
CA HIS A 8 -10.74 -30.78 25.02
C HIS A 8 -12.01 -31.55 24.62
N LEU A 9 -13.14 -30.82 24.59
CA LEU A 9 -14.41 -31.40 24.19
C LEU A 9 -14.42 -31.76 22.69
N THR A 10 -14.87 -32.96 22.41
CA THR A 10 -15.11 -33.44 21.04
C THR A 10 -16.49 -32.99 20.54
N LEU A 11 -16.72 -33.08 19.21
CA LEU A 11 -18.05 -32.81 18.63
C LEU A 11 -19.13 -33.68 19.27
N ALA A 12 -18.86 -34.97 19.51
CA ALA A 12 -19.79 -35.89 20.15
C ALA A 12 -20.15 -35.46 21.60
N GLU A 13 -19.14 -35.03 22.35
CA GLU A 13 -19.37 -34.50 23.72
C GLU A 13 -20.18 -33.17 23.69
N ARG A 14 -19.94 -32.31 22.69
CA ARG A 14 -20.70 -31.08 22.44
C ARG A 14 -22.16 -31.38 22.07
N GLN A 15 -22.41 -32.44 21.28
CA GLN A 15 -23.78 -32.91 20.97
C GLN A 15 -24.49 -33.41 22.21
N ILE A 16 -23.81 -34.13 23.12
CA ILE A 16 -24.38 -34.53 24.41
C ILE A 16 -24.73 -33.32 25.25
N ILE A 17 -23.90 -32.25 25.24
CA ILE A 17 -24.21 -31.01 25.93
C ILE A 17 -25.45 -30.34 25.33
N GLU A 18 -25.54 -30.20 24.02
CA GLU A 18 -26.70 -29.60 23.32
C GLU A 18 -28.00 -30.37 23.61
N THR A 19 -27.95 -31.68 23.48
CA THR A 19 -29.11 -32.57 23.76
C THR A 19 -29.51 -32.47 25.23
N GLY A 20 -28.55 -32.56 26.15
CA GLY A 20 -28.83 -32.45 27.58
C GLY A 20 -29.48 -31.14 27.97
N ILE A 21 -28.99 -30.00 27.43
CA ILE A 21 -29.59 -28.69 27.64
C ILE A 21 -31.03 -28.66 27.10
N SER A 22 -31.23 -29.20 25.91
CA SER A 22 -32.54 -29.23 25.22
C SER A 22 -33.59 -30.02 26.01
N HIS A 23 -33.17 -31.09 26.67
CA HIS A 23 -34.05 -31.91 27.54
C HIS A 23 -34.10 -31.45 29.01
N GLY A 24 -33.53 -30.27 29.32
CA GLY A 24 -33.62 -29.70 30.65
C GLY A 24 -32.63 -30.21 31.69
N SER A 25 -31.64 -30.99 31.28
CA SER A 25 -30.60 -31.50 32.17
C SER A 25 -29.80 -30.37 32.83
N THR A 26 -29.39 -30.58 34.07
CA THR A 26 -28.52 -29.62 34.77
C THR A 26 -27.06 -29.75 34.28
N LYS A 27 -26.28 -28.67 34.42
CA LYS A 27 -24.84 -28.71 34.11
C LYS A 27 -24.08 -29.79 34.88
N ALA A 28 -24.53 -30.09 36.11
CA ALA A 28 -23.94 -31.15 36.93
C ALA A 28 -24.25 -32.55 36.39
N ALA A 29 -25.47 -32.80 35.91
CA ALA A 29 -25.83 -34.06 35.29
C ALA A 29 -25.06 -34.29 33.99
N ILE A 30 -24.99 -33.30 33.11
CA ILE A 30 -24.22 -33.36 31.86
C ILE A 30 -22.73 -33.60 32.15
N ALA A 31 -22.17 -32.89 33.14
CA ALA A 31 -20.77 -33.05 33.54
C ALA A 31 -20.48 -34.47 34.04
N LYS A 32 -21.39 -35.05 34.83
CA LYS A 32 -21.29 -36.42 35.32
C LYS A 32 -21.30 -37.43 34.16
N THR A 33 -22.19 -37.25 33.18
CA THR A 33 -22.25 -38.13 31.98
C THR A 33 -20.97 -38.08 31.17
N LEU A 34 -20.34 -36.90 31.05
CA LEU A 34 -19.09 -36.70 30.27
C LEU A 34 -17.80 -36.94 31.07
N GLY A 35 -17.86 -37.22 32.37
CA GLY A 35 -16.69 -37.32 33.21
C GLY A 35 -15.89 -36.02 33.32
N LYS A 36 -16.54 -34.86 33.14
CA LYS A 36 -15.93 -33.53 33.13
C LYS A 36 -16.40 -32.74 34.37
N ASP A 37 -15.69 -31.62 34.63
CA ASP A 37 -16.12 -30.71 35.69
C ASP A 37 -17.31 -29.84 35.24
N LYS A 38 -18.22 -29.53 36.21
CA LYS A 38 -19.38 -28.68 35.98
C LYS A 38 -19.02 -27.28 35.45
N SER A 39 -17.86 -26.75 35.87
CA SER A 39 -17.40 -25.45 35.42
C SER A 39 -16.95 -25.49 33.94
N THR A 40 -16.42 -26.61 33.49
CA THR A 40 -16.07 -26.83 32.08
C THR A 40 -17.29 -26.74 31.17
N ILE A 41 -18.37 -27.45 31.55
CA ILE A 41 -19.65 -27.38 30.82
C ILE A 41 -20.23 -25.95 30.83
N GLY A 42 -20.14 -25.27 31.98
CA GLY A 42 -20.60 -23.88 32.08
C GLY A 42 -19.80 -22.90 31.23
N LYS A 43 -18.48 -23.06 31.16
CA LYS A 43 -17.62 -22.25 30.31
C LYS A 43 -17.88 -22.52 28.85
N GLU A 44 -17.96 -23.77 28.43
CA GLU A 44 -18.28 -24.17 27.07
C GLU A 44 -19.59 -23.53 26.57
N ILE A 45 -20.66 -23.68 27.32
CA ILE A 45 -21.97 -23.12 26.96
C ILE A 45 -21.87 -21.58 26.87
N LYS A 46 -21.23 -20.92 27.85
CA LYS A 46 -21.13 -19.47 27.89
C LYS A 46 -20.28 -18.90 26.76
N LEU A 47 -19.21 -19.60 26.37
CA LEU A 47 -18.29 -19.18 25.34
C LEU A 47 -18.91 -19.30 23.94
N HIS A 48 -19.59 -20.40 23.66
CA HIS A 48 -20.07 -20.75 22.32
C HIS A 48 -21.56 -20.59 22.10
N ARG A 49 -22.28 -19.93 23.01
CA ARG A 49 -23.70 -19.62 22.81
C ARG A 49 -23.87 -18.39 21.94
N VAL A 50 -24.72 -18.48 20.95
CA VAL A 50 -25.03 -17.38 20.03
C VAL A 50 -26.21 -16.57 20.57
N LYS A 51 -26.05 -15.26 20.51
CA LYS A 51 -27.11 -14.32 20.88
C LYS A 51 -28.01 -14.05 19.66
N SER A 52 -29.30 -14.22 19.85
CA SER A 52 -30.35 -13.80 18.93
C SER A 52 -31.09 -12.63 19.54
N PHE A 53 -31.00 -11.46 18.91
CA PHE A 53 -31.67 -10.25 19.37
C PHE A 53 -33.17 -10.36 19.17
N SER A 54 -33.92 -9.81 20.11
CA SER A 54 -35.39 -9.71 20.01
C SER A 54 -35.75 -8.65 18.96
N ILE A 55 -36.68 -8.98 18.07
CA ILE A 55 -37.29 -8.02 17.16
C ILE A 55 -38.39 -7.19 17.86
N SER A 56 -39.04 -7.77 18.87
CA SER A 56 -40.18 -7.16 19.56
C SER A 56 -39.77 -6.13 20.61
N TYR A 57 -38.62 -6.34 21.26
CA TYR A 57 -38.09 -5.44 22.29
C TYR A 57 -36.70 -4.95 21.86
N PRO A 58 -36.56 -3.63 21.66
CA PRO A 58 -35.30 -3.07 21.13
C PRO A 58 -34.11 -3.22 22.08
N LEU A 59 -34.44 -3.39 23.38
CA LEU A 59 -33.49 -3.67 24.45
C LEU A 59 -34.00 -4.84 25.30
N ASP A 60 -33.08 -5.53 25.96
CA ASP A 60 -33.38 -6.57 26.94
C ASP A 60 -33.85 -5.95 28.25
N CYS A 61 -34.91 -5.11 28.18
CA CYS A 61 -35.45 -4.34 29.28
C CYS A 61 -36.69 -5.01 29.87
N SER A 62 -36.68 -5.33 31.19
CA SER A 62 -37.79 -5.98 31.89
C SER A 62 -39.01 -5.09 31.99
N LEU A 63 -38.86 -3.78 31.97
CA LEU A 63 -39.98 -2.83 32.07
C LEU A 63 -40.63 -2.53 30.72
N PHE A 64 -40.01 -2.89 29.61
CA PHE A 64 -40.53 -2.53 28.28
C PHE A 64 -41.98 -2.86 28.04
N PRO A 65 -42.54 -4.04 28.46
CA PRO A 65 -43.92 -4.38 28.24
C PRO A 65 -44.91 -3.44 28.95
N LYS A 66 -44.51 -2.88 30.09
CA LYS A 66 -45.31 -2.01 30.94
C LYS A 66 -44.90 -0.53 30.87
N CYS A 67 -43.91 -0.20 30.07
CA CYS A 67 -43.35 1.15 30.00
C CYS A 67 -44.36 2.09 29.30
N LYS A 68 -44.71 3.19 29.95
CA LYS A 68 -45.59 4.22 29.36
C LYS A 68 -44.95 4.94 28.17
N ASN A 69 -43.64 5.10 28.21
CA ASN A 69 -42.86 5.80 27.19
C ASN A 69 -42.17 4.82 26.22
N ARG A 70 -42.71 3.61 26.05
CA ARG A 70 -42.10 2.60 25.17
C ARG A 70 -42.11 3.08 23.73
N ASN A 71 -40.91 3.12 23.15
CA ASN A 71 -40.72 3.40 21.73
C ASN A 71 -39.63 2.48 21.21
N THR A 72 -39.96 1.68 20.20
CA THR A 72 -39.04 0.69 19.60
C THR A 72 -37.81 1.34 18.95
N PHE A 73 -37.88 2.61 18.54
CA PHE A 73 -36.79 3.32 17.90
C PHE A 73 -35.96 4.20 18.84
N LEU A 74 -36.54 4.65 19.96
CA LEU A 74 -35.89 5.61 20.86
C LEU A 74 -35.36 4.97 22.15
N CYS A 75 -35.76 3.73 22.47
CA CYS A 75 -35.21 3.03 23.62
C CYS A 75 -33.72 2.73 23.45
N ASN A 76 -32.92 3.16 24.42
CA ASN A 76 -31.46 2.94 24.45
C ASN A 76 -30.95 2.66 25.87
N LEU A 77 -29.69 2.29 26.03
CA LEU A 77 -29.08 1.96 27.32
C LEU A 77 -28.96 3.16 28.28
N GLN A 78 -29.16 4.39 27.81
CA GLN A 78 -29.13 5.62 28.62
C GLN A 78 -30.50 5.94 29.21
N CYS A 79 -31.51 5.14 28.90
CA CYS A 79 -32.84 5.34 29.47
C CYS A 79 -32.80 5.24 31.02
N PRO A 80 -33.24 6.26 31.77
CA PRO A 80 -33.17 6.26 33.22
C PRO A 80 -34.05 5.17 33.85
N SER A 81 -35.04 4.65 33.14
CA SER A 81 -35.90 3.55 33.54
C SER A 81 -35.46 2.19 33.03
N TYR A 82 -34.25 2.09 32.44
CA TYR A 82 -33.77 0.82 31.94
C TYR A 82 -33.47 -0.16 33.08
N ILE A 83 -34.13 -1.33 33.06
CA ILE A 83 -33.83 -2.45 33.96
C ILE A 83 -33.58 -3.68 33.10
N GLN A 84 -32.34 -4.18 33.14
CA GLN A 84 -31.97 -5.37 32.39
C GLN A 84 -32.83 -6.58 32.77
N PHE A 85 -33.37 -7.25 31.78
CA PHE A 85 -34.11 -8.49 32.00
C PHE A 85 -33.16 -9.61 32.40
N THR A 86 -33.52 -10.33 33.43
CA THR A 86 -32.78 -11.51 33.91
C THR A 86 -33.63 -12.75 33.84
N CYS A 87 -33.10 -13.83 33.32
CA CYS A 87 -33.75 -15.12 33.18
C CYS A 87 -32.91 -16.21 33.85
N LYS A 88 -33.49 -16.94 34.81
CA LYS A 88 -32.78 -18.02 35.53
C LYS A 88 -32.19 -19.05 34.58
N ARG A 89 -32.91 -19.43 33.49
CA ARG A 89 -32.43 -20.40 32.51
C ARG A 89 -31.30 -19.85 31.62
N ARG A 90 -31.48 -18.65 31.08
CA ARG A 90 -30.55 -18.00 30.18
C ARG A 90 -29.25 -17.52 30.86
N ASP A 91 -29.41 -16.91 32.03
CA ASP A 91 -28.32 -16.18 32.66
C ASP A 91 -27.62 -16.96 33.77
N ARG A 92 -28.28 -18.01 34.32
CA ARG A 92 -27.69 -18.86 35.38
C ARG A 92 -27.45 -20.30 34.91
N SER A 93 -28.50 -21.10 34.79
CA SER A 93 -28.40 -22.53 34.45
C SER A 93 -29.60 -23.00 33.61
N PRO A 94 -29.32 -23.64 32.46
CA PRO A 94 -28.03 -24.11 31.95
C PRO A 94 -27.18 -23.00 31.30
N GLY A 95 -27.70 -21.81 31.08
CA GLY A 95 -26.99 -20.69 30.45
C GLY A 95 -27.32 -20.51 28.96
N ALA A 96 -28.32 -21.24 28.48
CA ALA A 96 -28.83 -21.16 27.10
C ALA A 96 -30.35 -21.37 27.07
N CYS A 97 -31.00 -20.95 25.99
CA CYS A 97 -32.45 -21.05 25.81
C CYS A 97 -32.88 -22.34 25.10
N ASN A 98 -31.95 -23.26 24.79
CA ASN A 98 -32.29 -24.56 24.22
C ASN A 98 -33.30 -25.28 25.13
N GLY A 99 -34.37 -25.85 24.55
CA GLY A 99 -35.42 -26.56 25.31
C GLY A 99 -36.20 -25.70 26.29
N CYS A 100 -36.25 -24.38 26.09
CA CYS A 100 -37.07 -23.50 26.92
C CYS A 100 -38.55 -23.60 26.49
N GLU A 101 -39.44 -24.01 27.36
CA GLU A 101 -40.89 -24.10 27.08
C GLU A 101 -41.51 -22.77 26.63
N LYS A 102 -40.95 -21.66 27.11
CA LYS A 102 -41.41 -20.32 26.75
C LYS A 102 -40.68 -19.74 25.53
N TYR A 103 -39.87 -20.55 24.80
CA TYR A 103 -38.99 -20.04 23.75
C TYR A 103 -39.73 -19.25 22.65
N SER A 104 -40.86 -19.78 22.15
CA SER A 104 -41.67 -19.16 21.09
C SER A 104 -42.38 -17.88 21.55
N ARG A 105 -42.77 -17.81 22.82
CA ARG A 105 -43.51 -16.67 23.42
C ARG A 105 -42.57 -15.64 24.07
N CYS A 106 -41.28 -15.92 24.13
CA CYS A 106 -40.33 -15.04 24.79
C CYS A 106 -39.93 -13.89 23.83
N HIS A 107 -40.12 -12.64 24.27
CA HIS A 107 -39.80 -11.43 23.50
C HIS A 107 -38.45 -10.82 23.87
N TYR A 108 -37.69 -11.43 24.76
CA TYR A 108 -36.37 -10.99 25.18
C TYR A 108 -35.27 -11.64 24.35
N ASP A 109 -34.06 -11.10 24.45
CA ASP A 109 -32.86 -11.66 23.78
C ASP A 109 -32.67 -13.12 24.18
N LYS A 110 -32.36 -13.95 23.20
CA LYS A 110 -32.20 -15.39 23.37
C LYS A 110 -30.74 -15.78 23.15
N TYR A 111 -30.32 -16.80 23.87
CA TYR A 111 -28.98 -17.40 23.68
C TYR A 111 -29.15 -18.88 23.38
N ARG A 112 -28.60 -19.30 22.22
CA ARG A 112 -28.70 -20.70 21.80
C ARG A 112 -27.31 -21.29 21.71
N TYR A 113 -27.12 -22.48 22.26
CA TYR A 113 -25.90 -23.27 22.08
C TYR A 113 -26.12 -24.27 20.95
N SER A 114 -25.13 -24.37 20.05
CA SER A 114 -25.07 -25.36 18.96
C SER A 114 -23.75 -26.07 19.01
N ALA A 115 -23.78 -27.40 19.04
CA ALA A 115 -22.59 -28.24 19.09
C ALA A 115 -21.72 -28.11 17.84
N SER A 116 -22.38 -28.06 16.67
CA SER A 116 -21.67 -27.91 15.41
C SER A 116 -20.95 -26.58 15.29
N GLN A 117 -21.61 -25.49 15.70
CA GLN A 117 -21.00 -24.17 15.69
C GLN A 117 -19.84 -24.08 16.69
N ALA A 118 -20.04 -24.58 17.92
CA ALA A 118 -18.99 -24.59 18.95
C ALA A 118 -17.76 -25.41 18.50
N ASP A 119 -17.95 -26.50 17.76
CA ASP A 119 -16.85 -27.29 17.22
C ASP A 119 -16.11 -26.60 16.07
N SER A 120 -16.85 -25.90 15.19
CA SER A 120 -16.26 -25.07 14.14
C SER A 120 -15.41 -23.94 14.72
N GLU A 121 -15.96 -23.16 15.66
CA GLU A 121 -15.23 -22.08 16.35
C GLU A 121 -13.98 -22.58 17.08
N TYR A 122 -14.08 -23.76 17.71
CA TYR A 122 -12.93 -24.39 18.35
C TYR A 122 -11.85 -24.81 17.36
N ARG A 123 -12.23 -25.44 16.23
CA ARG A 123 -11.28 -25.82 15.16
C ARG A 123 -10.62 -24.61 14.55
N ASP A 124 -11.37 -23.55 14.27
CA ASP A 124 -10.84 -22.30 13.73
C ASP A 124 -9.83 -21.66 14.72
N SER A 125 -10.13 -21.72 16.02
CA SER A 125 -9.20 -21.27 17.06
C SER A 125 -7.92 -22.13 17.10
N LEU A 126 -8.02 -23.47 16.95
CA LEU A 126 -6.86 -24.37 16.90
C LEU A 126 -5.97 -24.08 15.68
N VAL A 127 -6.58 -23.85 14.51
CA VAL A 127 -5.85 -23.55 13.28
C VAL A 127 -5.14 -22.21 13.42
N SER A 128 -5.81 -21.17 13.87
CA SER A 128 -5.23 -19.83 14.04
C SER A 128 -4.09 -19.81 15.08
N THR A 129 -4.21 -20.58 16.17
CA THR A 129 -3.16 -20.67 17.21
C THR A 129 -1.93 -21.45 16.72
N ARG A 130 -2.10 -22.45 15.87
CA ARG A 130 -1.00 -23.28 15.32
C ARG A 130 -0.22 -22.60 14.20
N LEU A 131 -0.81 -21.61 13.54
CA LEU A 131 -0.14 -20.82 12.51
C LEU A 131 0.96 -19.91 13.05
N GLY A 132 1.20 -19.86 14.36
CA GLY A 132 2.20 -18.99 14.97
C GLY A 132 1.94 -17.50 14.78
N ILE A 133 0.71 -17.14 14.42
CA ILE A 133 0.28 -15.80 14.08
C ILE A 133 -0.56 -15.27 15.24
N ASN A 134 -0.15 -14.12 15.78
CA ASN A 134 -0.89 -13.47 16.87
C ASN A 134 -2.09 -12.65 16.31
N ALA A 135 -2.91 -13.30 15.47
CA ALA A 135 -4.09 -12.69 14.87
C ALA A 135 -5.14 -13.76 14.52
N THR A 136 -6.41 -13.41 14.57
CA THR A 136 -7.52 -14.28 14.14
C THR A 136 -7.64 -14.31 12.63
N LEU A 137 -8.27 -15.35 12.08
CA LEU A 137 -8.55 -15.44 10.62
C LEU A 137 -9.36 -14.24 10.11
N SER A 138 -10.29 -13.71 10.91
CA SER A 138 -11.06 -12.51 10.56
C SER A 138 -10.15 -11.29 10.42
N GLN A 139 -9.24 -11.07 11.38
CA GLN A 139 -8.28 -9.97 11.33
C GLN A 139 -7.32 -10.10 10.13
N ILE A 140 -6.85 -11.32 9.83
CA ILE A 140 -6.00 -11.57 8.64
C ILE A 140 -6.78 -11.30 7.36
N LYS A 141 -8.06 -11.69 7.30
CA LYS A 141 -8.92 -11.42 6.14
C LYS A 141 -9.12 -9.92 5.93
N GLU A 142 -9.44 -9.17 6.98
CA GLU A 142 -9.60 -7.71 6.93
C GLU A 142 -8.30 -7.04 6.46
N LEU A 143 -7.17 -7.41 7.06
CA LEU A 143 -5.85 -6.94 6.64
C LEU A 143 -5.58 -7.27 5.17
N GLY A 144 -5.88 -8.49 4.74
CA GLY A 144 -5.69 -8.92 3.36
C GLY A 144 -6.55 -8.13 2.37
N LEU A 145 -7.79 -7.81 2.71
CA LEU A 145 -8.68 -6.98 1.89
C LEU A 145 -8.18 -5.54 1.75
N LEU A 146 -7.57 -4.99 2.81
CA LEU A 146 -6.97 -3.66 2.80
C LEU A 146 -5.71 -3.62 1.91
N ILE A 147 -4.78 -4.56 2.09
CA ILE A 147 -3.48 -4.50 1.40
C ILE A 147 -3.50 -5.01 -0.04
N LYS A 148 -4.44 -5.90 -0.40
CA LYS A 148 -4.51 -6.51 -1.74
C LYS A 148 -4.61 -5.48 -2.87
N PRO A 149 -5.50 -4.47 -2.85
CA PRO A 149 -5.56 -3.46 -3.90
C PRO A 149 -4.27 -2.65 -4.00
N LEU A 150 -3.63 -2.30 -2.88
CA LEU A 150 -2.40 -1.53 -2.84
C LEU A 150 -1.22 -2.29 -3.45
N LEU A 151 -1.09 -3.60 -3.17
CA LEU A 151 -0.12 -4.47 -3.83
C LEU A 151 -0.37 -4.54 -5.34
N LYS A 152 -1.63 -4.65 -5.77
CA LYS A 152 -1.99 -4.65 -7.20
C LYS A 152 -1.67 -3.35 -7.90
N GLN A 153 -1.74 -2.21 -7.21
CA GLN A 153 -1.29 -0.90 -7.69
C GLN A 153 0.24 -0.81 -7.83
N GLY A 154 0.99 -1.81 -7.36
CA GLY A 154 2.45 -1.87 -7.43
C GLY A 154 3.15 -1.14 -6.29
N GLN A 155 2.44 -0.85 -5.19
CA GLN A 155 3.05 -0.32 -3.99
C GLN A 155 3.90 -1.39 -3.29
N SER A 156 4.98 -0.99 -2.63
CA SER A 156 5.79 -1.91 -1.82
C SER A 156 5.17 -2.10 -0.44
N VAL A 157 5.45 -3.25 0.18
CA VAL A 157 5.08 -3.52 1.58
C VAL A 157 5.50 -2.37 2.50
N TYR A 158 6.71 -1.83 2.29
CA TYR A 158 7.19 -0.67 3.04
C TYR A 158 6.27 0.54 2.94
N ALA A 159 5.92 0.97 1.70
CA ALA A 159 5.07 2.15 1.50
C ALA A 159 3.66 1.94 2.08
N ILE A 160 3.10 0.74 1.93
CA ILE A 160 1.80 0.38 2.52
C ILE A 160 1.84 0.56 4.03
N LEU A 161 2.81 -0.02 4.73
CA LEU A 161 2.92 0.09 6.18
C LEU A 161 3.18 1.51 6.68
N GLN A 162 3.86 2.34 5.89
CA GLN A 162 4.09 3.75 6.26
C GLN A 162 2.82 4.60 6.12
N ASN A 163 2.00 4.30 5.12
CA ASN A 163 0.76 5.03 4.86
C ASN A 163 -0.40 4.54 5.74
N HIS A 164 -0.29 3.33 6.31
CA HIS A 164 -1.28 2.66 7.16
C HIS A 164 -0.71 2.34 8.55
N PRO A 165 -0.51 3.34 9.43
CA PRO A 165 0.03 3.13 10.76
C PRO A 165 -0.85 2.26 11.67
N GLU A 166 -2.14 2.10 11.32
CA GLU A 166 -3.06 1.17 11.98
C GLU A 166 -2.67 -0.31 11.80
N ILE A 167 -1.88 -0.62 10.76
CA ILE A 167 -1.31 -1.95 10.57
C ILE A 167 -0.08 -2.10 11.49
N ASN A 168 -0.29 -2.65 12.66
CA ASN A 168 0.77 -2.86 13.63
C ASN A 168 1.60 -4.12 13.31
N LEU A 169 2.23 -4.15 12.14
CA LEU A 169 3.11 -5.22 11.67
C LEU A 169 4.43 -4.67 11.14
N THR A 170 5.48 -5.48 11.23
CA THR A 170 6.75 -5.16 10.57
C THR A 170 6.74 -5.60 9.11
N GLU A 171 7.59 -4.98 8.27
CA GLU A 171 7.79 -5.43 6.88
C GLU A 171 8.10 -6.93 6.81
N LYS A 172 9.00 -7.40 7.69
CA LYS A 172 9.42 -8.80 7.74
C LYS A 172 8.25 -9.73 8.04
N THR A 173 7.39 -9.35 8.97
CA THR A 173 6.20 -10.13 9.35
C THR A 173 5.21 -10.21 8.18
N LEU A 174 4.98 -9.09 7.48
CA LEU A 174 4.03 -9.05 6.36
C LEU A 174 4.56 -9.85 5.16
N TYR A 175 5.87 -9.80 4.87
CA TYR A 175 6.48 -10.68 3.86
C TYR A 175 6.34 -12.15 4.22
N HIS A 176 6.58 -12.52 5.49
CA HIS A 176 6.41 -13.88 5.98
C HIS A 176 4.95 -14.36 5.82
N TYR A 177 3.96 -13.53 6.13
CA TYR A 177 2.54 -13.88 5.95
C TYR A 177 2.18 -14.14 4.48
N ILE A 178 2.79 -13.39 3.55
CA ILE A 178 2.59 -13.58 2.11
C ILE A 178 3.27 -14.87 1.63
N GLU A 179 4.50 -15.14 2.09
CA GLU A 179 5.29 -16.32 1.72
C GLU A 179 4.66 -17.63 2.23
N GLU A 180 4.18 -17.63 3.47
CA GLU A 180 3.51 -18.80 4.09
C GLU A 180 2.04 -18.96 3.67
N GLY A 181 1.52 -18.13 2.78
CA GLY A 181 0.15 -18.24 2.28
C GLY A 181 -0.94 -17.94 3.33
N VAL A 182 -0.60 -17.20 4.38
CA VAL A 182 -1.52 -16.88 5.49
C VAL A 182 -2.81 -16.19 5.00
N PHE A 183 -2.68 -15.29 4.04
CA PHE A 183 -3.84 -14.60 3.44
C PHE A 183 -4.70 -15.54 2.61
N GLN A 184 -4.09 -16.50 1.92
CA GLN A 184 -4.82 -17.53 1.15
C GLN A 184 -5.67 -18.40 2.07
N ASN A 185 -5.10 -18.81 3.23
CA ASN A 185 -5.83 -19.56 4.25
C ASN A 185 -7.01 -18.78 4.83
N ALA A 186 -6.94 -17.44 4.85
CA ALA A 186 -8.04 -16.55 5.24
C ALA A 186 -9.00 -16.19 4.08
N GLY A 187 -8.86 -16.83 2.91
CA GLY A 187 -9.70 -16.64 1.73
C GLY A 187 -9.39 -15.36 0.93
N VAL A 188 -8.22 -14.76 1.13
CA VAL A 188 -7.75 -13.61 0.35
C VAL A 188 -6.57 -14.03 -0.53
N SER A 189 -6.76 -14.04 -1.85
CA SER A 189 -5.70 -14.44 -2.78
C SER A 189 -4.63 -13.34 -2.90
N ILE A 190 -3.64 -13.39 -2.01
CA ILE A 190 -2.40 -12.63 -2.06
C ILE A 190 -1.27 -13.65 -2.13
N THR A 191 -0.35 -13.46 -3.07
CA THR A 191 0.78 -14.35 -3.31
C THR A 191 2.08 -13.56 -3.46
N CYS A 192 3.21 -14.24 -3.45
CA CYS A 192 4.50 -13.64 -3.77
C CYS A 192 4.54 -12.97 -5.15
N MET A 193 3.64 -13.36 -6.08
CA MET A 193 3.53 -12.77 -7.41
C MET A 193 2.98 -11.33 -7.38
N ASP A 194 2.26 -10.95 -6.33
CA ASP A 194 1.75 -9.60 -6.15
C ASP A 194 2.83 -8.63 -5.64
N LEU A 195 3.97 -9.16 -5.18
CA LEU A 195 5.08 -8.36 -4.67
C LEU A 195 5.88 -7.70 -5.79
N LYS A 196 6.23 -6.43 -5.59
CA LYS A 196 6.82 -5.53 -6.60
C LYS A 196 8.07 -6.05 -7.33
N ARG A 197 8.91 -6.88 -6.72
CA ARG A 197 10.24 -7.21 -7.27
C ARG A 197 10.54 -8.70 -7.47
N GLN A 198 9.80 -9.61 -6.88
CA GLN A 198 10.17 -11.05 -6.97
C GLN A 198 10.03 -11.63 -8.38
N VAL A 199 9.12 -11.13 -9.20
CA VAL A 199 8.86 -11.66 -10.54
C VAL A 199 9.86 -11.15 -11.60
N ARG A 200 10.67 -10.15 -11.29
CA ARG A 200 11.52 -9.44 -12.27
C ARG A 200 12.93 -10.00 -12.45
N ARG A 201 13.32 -11.06 -11.78
CA ARG A 201 14.63 -11.70 -12.00
C ARG A 201 14.65 -12.53 -13.28
N LYS A 202 14.41 -11.88 -14.43
CA LYS A 202 14.84 -12.47 -15.71
C LYS A 202 16.37 -12.38 -15.75
N LEU A 203 17.01 -13.52 -15.97
CA LEU A 203 18.42 -13.56 -16.34
C LEU A 203 18.55 -12.90 -17.71
N THR A 204 18.81 -11.59 -17.73
CA THR A 204 19.12 -10.87 -18.97
C THR A 204 20.51 -11.30 -19.42
N LYS A 205 20.60 -11.96 -20.57
CA LYS A 205 21.88 -12.11 -21.25
C LYS A 205 22.44 -10.71 -21.48
N LYS A 206 23.62 -10.41 -20.91
CA LYS A 206 24.34 -9.16 -21.20
C LYS A 206 24.63 -9.15 -22.69
N LYS A 207 23.95 -8.31 -23.46
CA LYS A 207 24.38 -7.96 -24.80
C LYS A 207 25.66 -7.13 -24.65
N SER A 208 26.77 -7.58 -25.24
CA SER A 208 27.97 -6.76 -25.38
C SER A 208 27.60 -5.62 -26.32
N ILE A 209 27.52 -4.42 -25.81
CA ILE A 209 27.35 -3.21 -26.62
C ILE A 209 28.75 -2.80 -27.03
N GLU A 210 29.11 -2.92 -28.30
CA GLU A 210 30.32 -2.34 -28.83
C GLU A 210 30.21 -0.81 -28.78
N TYR A 211 31.04 -0.20 -27.96
CA TYR A 211 31.09 1.24 -27.81
C TYR A 211 31.98 1.80 -28.94
N SER A 212 31.37 2.47 -29.92
CA SER A 212 32.06 3.25 -30.93
C SER A 212 32.16 4.72 -30.49
N PRO A 213 33.33 5.22 -30.11
CA PRO A 213 33.51 6.60 -29.70
C PRO A 213 33.29 7.56 -30.88
N ARG A 214 32.51 8.62 -30.65
CA ARG A 214 32.29 9.67 -31.65
C ARG A 214 33.58 10.41 -31.97
N LYS A 215 33.72 10.81 -33.23
CA LYS A 215 34.89 11.59 -33.73
C LYS A 215 34.86 13.01 -33.17
N ASP A 216 33.71 13.69 -33.21
CA ASP A 216 33.55 15.03 -32.62
C ASP A 216 33.22 14.93 -31.11
N ARG A 217 34.08 15.60 -30.33
CA ARG A 217 33.97 15.70 -28.86
C ARG A 217 34.02 17.14 -28.37
N SER A 218 33.85 18.11 -29.27
CA SER A 218 33.92 19.54 -28.96
C SER A 218 32.93 19.93 -27.84
N TYR A 219 31.74 19.32 -27.82
CA TYR A 219 30.71 19.55 -26.80
C TYR A 219 31.14 19.19 -25.37
N LEU A 220 32.18 18.34 -25.19
CA LEU A 220 32.73 17.94 -23.89
C LEU A 220 33.71 18.93 -23.29
N LYS A 221 34.19 19.90 -24.07
CA LYS A 221 35.20 20.86 -23.59
C LYS A 221 34.63 21.71 -22.46
N GLY A 222 35.25 21.67 -21.29
CA GLY A 222 34.79 22.37 -20.11
C GLY A 222 33.56 21.73 -19.40
N ARG A 223 33.17 20.47 -19.80
CA ARG A 223 31.93 19.83 -19.37
C ARG A 223 32.08 18.38 -18.96
N THR A 224 33.28 17.92 -18.66
CA THR A 224 33.54 16.54 -18.21
C THR A 224 33.10 16.33 -16.76
N HIS A 225 33.04 15.07 -16.34
CA HIS A 225 32.74 14.74 -14.93
C HIS A 225 33.82 15.28 -13.97
N LYS A 226 35.08 15.34 -14.41
CA LYS A 226 36.15 15.93 -13.60
C LYS A 226 35.86 17.41 -13.32
N GLU A 227 35.52 18.18 -14.34
CA GLU A 227 35.16 19.60 -14.21
C GLU A 227 33.87 19.80 -13.39
N TYR A 228 32.92 18.86 -13.46
CA TYR A 228 31.79 18.85 -12.55
C TYR A 228 32.23 18.71 -11.08
N THR A 229 33.16 17.78 -10.80
CA THR A 229 33.64 17.57 -9.44
C THR A 229 34.35 18.82 -8.90
N GLU A 230 35.23 19.39 -9.69
CA GLU A 230 35.91 20.65 -9.34
C GLU A 230 34.92 21.82 -9.13
N PHE A 231 33.92 21.95 -10.00
CA PHE A 231 32.86 22.95 -9.83
C PHE A 231 32.06 22.74 -8.55
N LYS A 232 31.71 21.49 -8.24
CA LYS A 232 30.91 21.16 -7.05
C LYS A 232 31.69 21.36 -5.75
N GLU A 233 33.01 21.13 -5.75
CA GLU A 233 33.90 21.44 -4.62
C GLU A 233 33.95 22.95 -4.33
N MET A 234 33.99 23.76 -5.39
CA MET A 234 33.96 25.24 -5.25
C MET A 234 32.56 25.79 -4.91
N ASN A 235 31.51 25.06 -5.27
CA ASN A 235 30.10 25.46 -5.09
C ASN A 235 29.31 24.32 -4.42
N PRO A 236 29.52 24.03 -3.13
CA PRO A 236 28.88 22.89 -2.44
C PRO A 236 27.37 22.93 -2.48
N ASP A 237 26.79 24.13 -2.43
CA ASP A 237 25.34 24.37 -2.37
C ASP A 237 24.67 24.44 -3.77
N ALA A 238 25.45 24.33 -4.86
CA ALA A 238 24.89 24.40 -6.20
C ALA A 238 23.81 23.31 -6.40
N SER A 239 22.64 23.72 -6.85
CA SER A 239 21.53 22.84 -7.17
C SER A 239 21.85 21.99 -8.40
N VAL A 240 21.66 20.70 -8.30
CA VAL A 240 21.95 19.73 -9.38
C VAL A 240 20.67 19.06 -9.82
N VAL A 241 20.45 19.05 -11.12
CA VAL A 241 19.40 18.28 -11.79
C VAL A 241 20.05 17.23 -12.68
N GLU A 242 19.74 15.97 -12.43
CA GLU A 242 20.15 14.88 -13.32
C GLU A 242 19.12 14.73 -14.44
N MET A 243 19.59 14.68 -15.68
CA MET A 243 18.76 14.58 -16.88
C MET A 243 19.11 13.31 -17.66
N ASP A 244 18.09 12.64 -18.20
CA ASP A 244 18.22 11.43 -19.01
C ASP A 244 16.98 11.21 -19.88
N THR A 245 16.98 10.20 -20.71
CA THR A 245 15.82 9.79 -21.51
C THR A 245 15.36 8.39 -21.18
N VAL A 246 14.03 8.19 -21.16
CA VAL A 246 13.41 6.87 -21.05
C VAL A 246 12.67 6.57 -22.35
N TYR A 247 13.10 5.52 -23.04
CA TYR A 247 12.51 5.04 -24.28
C TYR A 247 12.61 3.52 -24.37
N ASN A 248 11.89 2.91 -25.28
CA ASN A 248 11.93 1.46 -25.53
C ASN A 248 12.49 1.13 -26.91
N ASP A 249 12.12 1.90 -27.94
CA ASP A 249 12.73 1.85 -29.27
C ASP A 249 13.50 3.15 -29.54
N GLY A 250 14.73 3.04 -30.00
CA GLY A 250 15.59 4.18 -30.27
C GLY A 250 15.26 4.93 -31.56
N SER A 251 14.50 4.33 -32.46
CA SER A 251 14.19 4.87 -33.78
C SER A 251 12.78 5.42 -33.93
N ASN A 252 11.81 4.87 -33.21
CA ASN A 252 10.40 5.24 -33.32
C ASN A 252 9.70 5.22 -31.97
N GLY A 253 8.79 6.15 -31.78
CA GLY A 253 7.91 6.17 -30.64
C GLY A 253 8.16 7.29 -29.65
N PRO A 254 7.32 7.41 -28.63
CA PRO A 254 7.42 8.45 -27.64
C PRO A 254 8.62 8.24 -26.71
N PHE A 255 9.14 9.36 -26.23
CA PHE A 255 10.26 9.44 -25.30
C PHE A 255 9.87 10.28 -24.10
N LEU A 256 10.37 9.92 -22.95
CA LEU A 256 10.34 10.78 -21.76
C LEU A 256 11.72 11.35 -21.53
N GLN A 257 11.84 12.67 -21.59
CA GLN A 257 12.97 13.37 -21.01
C GLN A 257 12.71 13.54 -19.53
N THR A 258 13.63 13.09 -18.71
CA THR A 258 13.47 13.07 -17.25
C THR A 258 14.42 14.05 -16.59
N PHE A 259 13.91 14.87 -15.70
CA PHE A 259 14.65 15.81 -14.87
C PHE A 259 14.48 15.41 -13.42
N LYS A 260 15.58 15.09 -12.75
CA LYS A 260 15.58 14.78 -11.35
C LYS A 260 16.26 15.85 -10.54
N PHE A 261 15.51 16.61 -9.81
CA PHE A 261 15.98 17.59 -8.85
C PHE A 261 16.53 16.87 -7.61
N MET A 262 17.85 16.87 -7.48
CA MET A 262 18.55 16.08 -6.45
C MET A 262 18.23 16.56 -5.03
N LYS A 263 18.04 17.87 -4.84
CA LYS A 263 17.70 18.52 -3.57
C LYS A 263 16.40 18.03 -2.96
N TYR A 264 15.41 17.73 -3.80
CA TYR A 264 14.06 17.33 -3.39
C TYR A 264 13.74 15.85 -3.66
N ASP A 265 14.66 15.14 -4.27
CA ASP A 265 14.43 13.82 -4.86
C ASP A 265 13.21 13.79 -5.80
N PHE A 266 12.93 14.92 -6.47
CA PHE A 266 11.74 15.18 -7.26
C PHE A 266 11.98 14.88 -8.74
N LEU A 267 11.04 14.18 -9.38
CA LEU A 267 11.07 13.82 -10.79
C LEU A 267 10.10 14.69 -11.59
N PHE A 268 10.56 15.27 -12.68
CA PHE A 268 9.73 15.87 -13.70
C PHE A 268 9.98 15.22 -15.05
N CYS A 269 8.92 14.84 -15.77
CA CYS A 269 9.00 14.18 -17.07
C CYS A 269 8.39 15.06 -18.16
N ILE A 270 9.09 15.19 -19.27
CA ILE A 270 8.60 15.84 -20.49
C ILE A 270 8.42 14.78 -21.57
N TYR A 271 7.27 14.82 -22.23
CA TYR A 271 6.91 13.96 -23.34
C TYR A 271 7.49 14.49 -24.66
N HIS A 272 8.05 13.61 -25.48
CA HIS A 272 8.51 13.93 -26.83
C HIS A 272 8.09 12.84 -27.81
N HIS A 273 7.73 13.23 -29.04
CA HIS A 273 7.45 12.30 -30.13
C HIS A 273 8.71 11.67 -30.70
N GLN A 274 9.81 12.43 -30.74
CA GLN A 274 11.08 12.02 -31.37
C GLN A 274 12.26 12.30 -30.46
N LYS A 275 13.24 11.43 -30.49
CA LYS A 275 14.50 11.56 -29.75
C LYS A 275 15.55 12.25 -30.61
N THR A 276 15.60 13.56 -30.55
CA THR A 276 16.59 14.38 -31.25
C THR A 276 17.28 15.33 -30.27
N SER A 277 18.43 15.88 -30.64
CA SER A 277 19.09 16.91 -29.83
C SER A 277 18.27 18.20 -29.74
N GLN A 278 17.49 18.50 -30.75
CA GLN A 278 16.62 19.66 -30.79
C GLN A 278 15.45 19.50 -29.79
N THR A 279 14.76 18.34 -29.79
CA THR A 279 13.65 18.10 -28.86
C THR A 279 14.13 18.04 -27.41
N MET A 280 15.35 17.54 -27.15
CA MET A 280 15.91 17.58 -25.80
C MET A 280 16.24 19.00 -25.34
N LEU A 281 16.69 19.88 -26.25
CA LEU A 281 16.87 21.30 -25.97
C LEU A 281 15.52 21.96 -25.69
N GLU A 282 14.51 21.74 -26.52
CA GLU A 282 13.16 22.25 -26.35
C GLU A 282 12.58 21.88 -24.98
N GLY A 283 12.85 20.67 -24.48
CA GLY A 283 12.44 20.26 -23.15
C GLY A 283 13.13 21.05 -22.02
N ILE A 284 14.42 21.43 -22.18
CA ILE A 284 15.11 22.33 -21.23
C ILE A 284 14.47 23.72 -21.25
N LEU A 285 14.18 24.25 -22.43
CA LEU A 285 13.53 25.55 -22.61
C LEU A 285 12.10 25.54 -22.04
N LEU A 286 11.36 24.43 -22.22
CA LEU A 286 10.04 24.27 -21.63
C LEU A 286 10.11 24.25 -20.10
N LEU A 287 11.06 23.54 -19.51
CA LEU A 287 11.25 23.54 -18.06
C LEU A 287 11.56 24.96 -17.54
N GLU A 288 12.40 25.72 -18.24
CA GLU A 288 12.68 27.12 -17.92
C GLU A 288 11.40 27.99 -18.01
N SER A 289 10.59 27.81 -19.05
CA SER A 289 9.33 28.56 -19.19
C SER A 289 8.32 28.25 -18.08
N ILE A 290 8.31 27.02 -17.58
CA ILE A 290 7.44 26.61 -16.47
C ILE A 290 7.90 27.23 -15.15
N LEU A 291 9.20 27.21 -14.86
CA LEU A 291 9.78 27.69 -13.62
C LEU A 291 10.02 29.20 -13.61
N GLY A 292 10.07 29.82 -14.78
CA GLY A 292 10.57 31.18 -14.92
C GLY A 292 12.11 31.25 -14.78
N GLU A 293 12.68 32.30 -15.35
CA GLU A 293 14.15 32.43 -15.48
C GLU A 293 14.88 32.44 -14.13
N GLN A 294 14.37 33.20 -13.17
CA GLN A 294 15.01 33.30 -11.85
C GLN A 294 15.01 31.96 -11.13
N MET A 295 13.85 31.31 -11.01
CA MET A 295 13.71 30.01 -10.36
C MET A 295 14.54 28.93 -11.06
N PHE A 296 14.56 28.95 -12.40
CA PHE A 296 15.37 28.00 -13.17
C PHE A 296 16.87 28.19 -12.85
N ASN A 297 17.37 29.43 -12.80
CA ASN A 297 18.77 29.70 -12.46
C ASN A 297 19.14 29.21 -11.04
N GLU A 298 18.23 29.32 -10.10
CA GLU A 298 18.44 28.90 -8.71
C GLU A 298 18.36 27.36 -8.54
N GLU A 299 17.40 26.73 -9.17
CA GLU A 299 17.11 25.31 -8.95
C GLU A 299 17.74 24.37 -9.99
N VAL A 300 18.22 24.90 -11.12
CA VAL A 300 18.87 24.16 -12.21
C VAL A 300 20.26 24.77 -12.51
N MET A 301 21.02 25.08 -11.45
CA MET A 301 22.39 25.62 -11.61
C MET A 301 23.27 24.66 -12.41
N VAL A 302 23.07 23.37 -12.22
CA VAL A 302 23.81 22.29 -12.91
C VAL A 302 22.82 21.30 -13.50
N LEU A 303 22.96 21.07 -14.83
CA LEU A 303 22.39 19.92 -15.51
C LEU A 303 23.47 18.86 -15.71
N LYS A 304 23.20 17.63 -15.26
CA LYS A 304 24.10 16.50 -15.41
C LYS A 304 23.46 15.39 -16.23
N THR A 305 24.10 14.98 -17.32
CA THR A 305 23.57 14.00 -18.25
C THR A 305 24.65 13.01 -18.71
N ASP A 306 24.27 12.01 -19.50
CA ASP A 306 25.23 11.14 -20.19
C ASP A 306 25.71 11.76 -21.50
N ARG A 307 26.58 11.01 -22.21
CA ARG A 307 27.14 11.42 -23.51
C ARG A 307 26.24 10.97 -24.68
N GLY A 308 24.92 10.94 -24.49
CA GLY A 308 23.98 10.59 -25.55
C GLY A 308 24.01 11.58 -26.73
N SER A 309 23.65 11.12 -27.95
CA SER A 309 23.58 11.99 -29.13
C SER A 309 22.56 13.09 -29.02
N GLU A 310 21.58 12.86 -28.23
CA GLU A 310 20.50 13.78 -27.93
C GLU A 310 20.91 14.98 -27.08
N PHE A 311 22.06 14.93 -26.41
CA PHE A 311 22.53 15.98 -25.50
C PHE A 311 23.74 16.77 -26.01
N ILE A 312 23.95 16.82 -27.32
CA ILE A 312 25.13 17.49 -27.92
C ILE A 312 25.00 19.02 -28.04
N LEU A 313 23.77 19.58 -27.91
CA LEU A 313 23.52 21.01 -28.00
C LEU A 313 23.80 21.73 -26.66
N ALA A 314 24.96 21.45 -26.07
CA ALA A 314 25.33 21.92 -24.74
C ALA A 314 25.39 23.45 -24.63
N GLU A 315 26.00 24.13 -25.61
CA GLU A 315 26.12 25.58 -25.60
C GLU A 315 24.76 26.28 -25.63
N GLN A 316 23.85 25.80 -26.48
CA GLN A 316 22.49 26.34 -26.57
C GLN A 316 21.67 26.05 -25.31
N ALA A 317 21.92 24.92 -24.61
CA ALA A 317 21.32 24.62 -23.33
C ALA A 317 21.84 25.52 -22.21
N GLU A 318 23.14 25.89 -22.26
CA GLU A 318 23.78 26.68 -21.21
C GLU A 318 23.57 28.17 -21.34
N ILE A 319 23.50 28.70 -22.57
CA ILE A 319 23.52 30.14 -22.88
C ILE A 319 22.19 30.52 -23.55
N ARG A 320 21.60 31.60 -23.08
CA ARG A 320 20.40 32.21 -23.69
C ARG A 320 20.77 33.07 -24.88
N ASN A 321 19.79 33.46 -25.68
CA ASN A 321 19.97 34.29 -26.85
C ASN A 321 20.53 35.69 -26.51
N ASP A 322 20.33 36.19 -25.32
CA ASP A 322 20.86 37.43 -24.80
C ASP A 322 22.31 37.32 -24.27
N GLY A 323 22.88 36.13 -24.34
CA GLY A 323 24.25 35.85 -23.85
C GLY A 323 24.32 35.52 -22.36
N THR A 324 23.21 35.60 -21.61
CA THR A 324 23.18 35.22 -20.20
C THR A 324 23.28 33.72 -20.01
N ARG A 325 23.83 33.29 -18.85
CA ARG A 325 23.96 31.86 -18.57
C ARG A 325 22.67 31.34 -17.94
N ARG A 326 22.09 30.31 -18.57
CA ARG A 326 20.92 29.56 -18.09
C ARG A 326 21.29 28.53 -17.03
N THR A 327 22.30 27.71 -17.32
CA THR A 327 22.73 26.60 -16.47
C THR A 327 24.17 26.22 -16.80
N ARG A 328 24.74 25.24 -16.08
CA ARG A 328 26.00 24.57 -16.46
C ARG A 328 25.69 23.11 -16.77
N LEU A 329 26.10 22.62 -17.95
CA LEU A 329 25.85 21.26 -18.35
C LEU A 329 27.14 20.42 -18.22
N PHE A 330 27.04 19.29 -17.51
CA PHE A 330 28.16 18.36 -17.36
C PHE A 330 27.77 16.95 -17.78
N TYR A 331 28.75 16.25 -18.34
CA TYR A 331 28.58 14.89 -18.84
C TYR A 331 29.24 13.86 -17.93
N CYS A 332 28.52 12.79 -17.62
CA CYS A 332 29.07 11.62 -16.96
C CYS A 332 30.10 10.90 -17.86
N ASP A 333 30.98 10.15 -17.21
CA ASP A 333 31.93 9.32 -17.98
C ASP A 333 31.21 8.12 -18.62
N PRO A 334 31.71 7.62 -19.75
CA PRO A 334 31.16 6.43 -20.38
C PRO A 334 31.19 5.24 -19.42
N MET A 335 30.12 4.45 -19.41
CA MET A 335 29.97 3.25 -18.57
C MET A 335 29.97 3.51 -17.04
N ALA A 336 29.93 4.77 -16.61
CA ALA A 336 29.95 5.18 -15.21
C ALA A 336 28.54 5.46 -14.67
N SER A 337 27.68 4.44 -14.70
CA SER A 337 26.26 4.58 -14.27
C SER A 337 26.10 5.03 -12.81
N TRP A 338 27.07 4.71 -11.94
CA TRP A 338 27.09 5.18 -10.55
C TRP A 338 27.10 6.71 -10.41
N GLN A 339 27.58 7.44 -11.44
CA GLN A 339 27.59 8.90 -11.45
C GLN A 339 26.18 9.51 -11.53
N LYS A 340 25.17 8.73 -11.98
CA LYS A 340 23.74 9.06 -12.03
C LYS A 340 22.88 8.05 -11.24
N GLY A 341 23.43 7.38 -10.25
CA GLY A 341 22.73 6.31 -9.53
C GLY A 341 21.40 6.72 -8.89
N SER A 342 21.24 8.00 -8.57
CA SER A 342 20.00 8.53 -8.03
C SER A 342 18.88 8.58 -9.08
N LEU A 343 19.18 9.01 -10.28
CA LEU A 343 18.24 9.02 -11.41
C LEU A 343 17.92 7.60 -11.88
N GLU A 344 18.92 6.71 -11.94
CA GLU A 344 18.69 5.30 -12.28
C GLU A 344 17.70 4.61 -11.32
N ASN A 345 17.79 4.90 -10.02
CA ASN A 345 16.84 4.37 -9.05
C ASN A 345 15.40 4.84 -9.30
N ILE A 346 15.20 6.10 -9.70
CA ILE A 346 13.86 6.59 -10.02
C ILE A 346 13.35 6.04 -11.35
N HIS A 347 14.25 5.78 -12.30
CA HIS A 347 13.92 5.11 -13.55
C HIS A 347 13.35 3.71 -13.32
N LEU A 348 13.70 3.02 -12.22
CA LEU A 348 13.07 1.75 -11.86
C LEU A 348 11.58 1.93 -11.59
N LEU A 349 11.15 3.06 -11.00
CA LEU A 349 9.73 3.36 -10.80
C LEU A 349 9.04 3.69 -12.13
N ILE A 350 9.71 4.46 -13.01
CA ILE A 350 9.20 4.69 -14.37
C ILE A 350 9.05 3.35 -15.11
N ARG A 351 10.01 2.43 -14.96
CA ARG A 351 9.96 1.10 -15.59
C ARG A 351 8.92 0.15 -14.98
N ASP A 352 8.39 0.45 -13.80
CA ASP A 352 7.21 -0.23 -13.26
C ASP A 352 5.94 0.17 -14.02
N ILE A 353 5.87 1.41 -14.51
CA ILE A 353 4.76 1.96 -15.30
C ILE A 353 5.00 1.70 -16.79
N CYS A 354 6.22 1.92 -17.27
CA CYS A 354 6.66 1.81 -18.66
C CYS A 354 7.70 0.68 -18.80
N PRO A 355 7.31 -0.61 -18.82
CA PRO A 355 8.24 -1.74 -18.90
C PRO A 355 9.12 -1.66 -20.15
N LYS A 356 10.35 -2.19 -20.05
CA LYS A 356 11.21 -2.36 -21.22
C LYS A 356 10.56 -3.31 -22.24
N GLU A 357 10.90 -3.16 -23.51
CA GLU A 357 10.43 -4.02 -24.60
C GLU A 357 8.89 -3.91 -24.86
N THR A 358 8.25 -2.85 -24.39
CA THR A 358 6.84 -2.53 -24.69
C THR A 358 6.79 -1.28 -25.56
N ASP A 359 5.87 -1.23 -26.51
CA ASP A 359 5.56 0.00 -27.23
C ASP A 359 4.91 0.99 -26.26
N LEU A 360 5.57 2.13 -26.02
CA LEU A 360 5.10 3.15 -25.08
C LEU A 360 3.85 3.86 -25.58
N TYR A 361 3.66 3.99 -26.89
CA TYR A 361 2.46 4.58 -27.47
C TYR A 361 1.27 3.63 -27.28
N ALA A 362 1.43 2.35 -27.62
CA ALA A 362 0.41 1.33 -27.38
C ALA A 362 0.06 1.16 -25.90
N LEU A 363 1.00 1.48 -25.02
CA LEU A 363 0.79 1.49 -23.57
C LEU A 363 -0.09 2.67 -23.12
N GLY A 364 -0.21 3.73 -23.94
CA GLY A 364 -0.98 4.95 -23.68
C GLY A 364 -0.13 6.18 -23.36
N LEU A 365 1.20 6.13 -23.54
CA LEU A 365 2.06 7.32 -23.41
C LEU A 365 2.03 8.12 -24.72
N ASP A 366 1.07 9.03 -24.85
CA ASP A 366 0.78 9.78 -26.08
C ASP A 366 0.79 11.30 -25.91
N SER A 367 0.96 11.80 -24.69
CA SER A 367 0.81 13.22 -24.39
C SER A 367 1.62 13.67 -23.17
N GLN A 368 1.80 14.99 -23.04
CA GLN A 368 2.40 15.60 -21.83
C GLN A 368 1.53 15.34 -20.59
N GLU A 369 0.20 15.26 -20.73
CA GLU A 369 -0.67 14.92 -19.60
C GLU A 369 -0.33 13.55 -19.00
N LYS A 370 -0.03 12.56 -19.86
CA LYS A 370 0.39 11.22 -19.40
C LYS A 370 1.77 11.26 -18.73
N ALA A 371 2.70 12.08 -19.23
CA ALA A 371 4.00 12.31 -18.58
C ALA A 371 3.84 13.00 -17.20
N ASN A 372 2.94 13.99 -17.10
CA ASN A 372 2.60 14.63 -15.83
C ASN A 372 1.98 13.63 -14.85
N ARG A 373 1.12 12.72 -15.34
CA ARG A 373 0.53 11.65 -14.52
C ARG A 373 1.60 10.70 -13.97
N ILE A 374 2.57 10.28 -14.77
CA ILE A 374 3.72 9.48 -14.31
C ILE A 374 4.49 10.23 -13.21
N SER A 375 4.83 11.49 -13.45
CA SER A 375 5.55 12.34 -12.49
C SER A 375 4.76 12.49 -11.19
N SER A 376 3.45 12.71 -11.27
CA SER A 376 2.55 12.87 -10.13
C SER A 376 2.52 11.64 -9.23
N HIS A 377 2.32 10.46 -9.80
CA HIS A 377 2.28 9.21 -9.02
C HIS A 377 3.64 8.87 -8.41
N ILE A 378 4.74 9.06 -9.15
CA ILE A 378 6.09 8.78 -8.64
C ILE A 378 6.47 9.73 -7.50
N ASN A 379 6.13 11.02 -7.59
CA ASN A 379 6.46 12.00 -6.57
C ASN A 379 5.52 11.94 -5.35
N SER A 380 4.35 11.33 -5.49
CA SER A 380 3.42 11.06 -4.38
C SER A 380 3.72 9.75 -3.64
N TYR A 381 4.69 8.97 -4.12
CA TYR A 381 5.07 7.71 -3.52
C TYR A 381 6.02 7.92 -2.34
N SER A 382 5.66 7.38 -1.15
CA SER A 382 6.46 7.48 0.07
C SER A 382 7.78 6.72 -0.06
N ARG A 383 8.91 7.34 0.34
CA ARG A 383 10.26 6.77 0.17
C ARG A 383 11.03 6.73 1.47
N LYS A 384 11.68 5.60 1.73
CA LYS A 384 12.56 5.41 2.90
C LYS A 384 13.69 6.44 2.93
N LYS A 385 14.28 6.76 1.78
CA LYS A 385 15.33 7.77 1.62
C LYS A 385 14.90 9.18 2.09
N LEU A 386 13.61 9.48 2.03
CA LEU A 386 13.04 10.76 2.43
C LEU A 386 12.38 10.70 3.83
N ASN A 387 12.80 9.77 4.68
CA ASN A 387 12.19 9.54 5.99
C ASN A 387 10.66 9.39 5.90
N ASN A 388 10.21 8.55 4.97
CA ASN A 388 8.81 8.21 4.70
C ASN A 388 7.97 9.34 4.08
N LYS A 389 8.61 10.45 3.72
CA LYS A 389 7.94 11.56 3.04
C LYS A 389 7.84 11.30 1.53
N THR A 390 6.95 12.03 0.87
CA THR A 390 6.85 12.11 -0.58
C THR A 390 7.75 13.21 -1.11
N SER A 391 8.17 13.10 -2.38
CA SER A 391 8.94 14.17 -3.02
C SER A 391 8.15 15.47 -3.10
N PHE A 392 6.81 15.42 -3.26
CA PHE A 392 5.95 16.60 -3.20
C PHE A 392 6.00 17.28 -1.82
N SER A 393 5.93 16.51 -0.73
CA SER A 393 6.00 17.10 0.61
C SER A 393 7.35 17.76 0.88
N VAL A 394 8.45 17.17 0.39
CA VAL A 394 9.79 17.75 0.49
C VAL A 394 9.90 19.01 -0.35
N LEU A 395 9.50 18.97 -1.63
CA LEU A 395 9.52 20.13 -2.51
C LEU A 395 8.70 21.28 -1.92
N ARG A 396 7.46 21.04 -1.49
CA ARG A 396 6.58 22.06 -0.93
C ARG A 396 7.14 22.71 0.35
N PHE A 397 7.85 21.91 1.15
CA PHE A 397 8.47 22.41 2.38
C PHE A 397 9.64 23.37 2.08
N PHE A 398 10.49 23.04 1.11
CA PHE A 398 11.68 23.83 0.81
C PHE A 398 11.46 24.93 -0.25
N ASN A 399 10.56 24.68 -1.23
CA ASN A 399 10.27 25.61 -2.32
C ASN A 399 8.79 25.49 -2.75
N LYS A 400 7.94 26.22 -2.02
CA LYS A 400 6.49 26.25 -2.26
C LYS A 400 6.15 26.88 -3.61
N GLU A 401 6.91 27.87 -4.05
CA GLU A 401 6.67 28.57 -5.32
C GLU A 401 6.88 27.61 -6.50
N MET A 402 8.02 26.93 -6.55
CA MET A 402 8.29 25.90 -7.56
C MET A 402 7.22 24.80 -7.55
N ALA A 403 6.76 24.36 -6.38
CA ALA A 403 5.68 23.40 -6.30
C ALA A 403 4.39 23.92 -6.95
N ASN A 404 4.02 25.18 -6.70
CA ASN A 404 2.84 25.80 -7.30
C ASN A 404 2.96 25.93 -8.82
N GLN A 405 4.14 26.30 -9.34
CA GLN A 405 4.37 26.38 -10.80
C GLN A 405 4.18 25.01 -11.46
N LEU A 406 4.73 23.95 -10.85
CA LEU A 406 4.57 22.58 -11.35
C LEU A 406 3.11 22.10 -11.26
N PHE A 407 2.38 22.44 -10.20
CA PHE A 407 0.95 22.17 -10.11
C PHE A 407 0.16 22.90 -11.19
N SER A 408 0.48 24.18 -11.45
CA SER A 408 -0.16 24.95 -12.52
C SER A 408 0.11 24.38 -13.90
N TYR A 409 1.24 23.69 -14.08
CA TYR A 409 1.57 22.96 -15.31
C TYR A 409 0.87 21.60 -15.43
N GLY A 410 0.14 21.18 -14.43
CA GLY A 410 -0.68 19.97 -14.46
C GLY A 410 -0.14 18.78 -13.67
N LEU A 411 0.82 18.97 -12.78
CA LEU A 411 1.16 17.95 -11.79
C LEU A 411 0.12 17.99 -10.65
N THR A 412 -0.13 16.83 -10.06
CA THR A 412 -1.07 16.71 -8.93
C THR A 412 -0.50 15.78 -7.86
N GLU A 413 -0.74 16.11 -6.61
CA GLU A 413 -0.41 15.22 -5.51
C GLU A 413 -1.50 14.15 -5.36
N ILE A 414 -1.09 12.89 -5.43
CA ILE A 414 -2.00 11.73 -5.41
C ILE A 414 -2.08 11.20 -3.97
N PRO A 415 -3.29 10.96 -3.43
CA PRO A 415 -3.45 10.32 -2.13
C PRO A 415 -2.72 8.97 -2.07
N PRO A 416 -2.14 8.59 -0.92
CA PRO A 416 -1.32 7.38 -0.78
C PRO A 416 -1.98 6.10 -1.33
N ASP A 417 -3.27 5.90 -1.07
CA ASP A 417 -4.02 4.71 -1.49
C ASP A 417 -4.36 4.68 -2.98
N GLN A 418 -4.20 5.82 -3.65
CA GLN A 418 -4.46 5.97 -5.09
C GLN A 418 -3.17 5.95 -5.93
N VAL A 419 -2.00 5.86 -5.30
CA VAL A 419 -0.73 5.81 -6.02
C VAL A 419 -0.61 4.50 -6.81
N ILE A 420 -0.50 4.62 -8.13
CA ILE A 420 -0.40 3.51 -9.08
C ILE A 420 0.98 3.52 -9.72
N LEU A 421 1.71 2.40 -9.63
CA LEU A 421 3.01 2.18 -10.25
C LEU A 421 2.95 0.94 -11.14
N LYS A 422 1.99 0.93 -12.08
CA LYS A 422 1.71 -0.16 -13.01
C LYS A 422 1.33 0.39 -14.39
N PRO A 423 1.48 -0.39 -15.46
CA PRO A 423 1.22 0.06 -16.83
C PRO A 423 -0.20 0.60 -17.07
N TYR A 424 -1.20 0.08 -16.36
CA TYR A 424 -2.59 0.55 -16.54
C TYR A 424 -2.83 1.99 -16.07
N LEU A 425 -1.84 2.64 -15.43
CA LEU A 425 -1.89 4.07 -15.11
C LEU A 425 -2.09 4.94 -16.37
N LEU A 426 -1.61 4.48 -17.51
CA LEU A 426 -1.63 5.23 -18.78
C LEU A 426 -2.87 4.95 -19.66
N LYS A 427 -3.69 4.00 -19.25
CA LYS A 427 -4.93 3.65 -19.97
C LYS A 427 -6.10 4.58 -19.65
#